data_14de956880fb233e9e1338d94cd3ebef
#
_entry.id   14de956880fb233e9e1338d94cd3ebef
#
_cell.length_a   1.000
_cell.length_b   1.000
_cell.length_c   1.000
_cell.angle_alpha   90.00
_cell.angle_beta   90.00
_cell.angle_gamma   90.00
#
_symmetry.space_group_name_H-M   'P 1'
#
loop_
_entity.id
_entity.type
_entity.pdbx_description
1 polymer ?
#
loop_
_entity_poly.entity_id
_entity_poly.type
_entity_poly.pdbx_seq_one_letter_code
_entity_poly.pdbx_strand_id
1 'polypeptide(L)'
;MITFSRINPKCKHTRTLLLLCLLLFSLTGCSALQSYSAKNAVISDTDFYFDTIVKITLCGTKDTAILDECFSEMANYEALLSRTREGSDIWNINHSDGEPVEVSDITIELLELALHYSELSDGVFDPTIASVVSLWNFTDNPEKVIPEEATLTEALSHVNYRNIQIKDNTVTLLDPEASIDLGAIAKGYIADQLKTFLINKEVTGALINLGGNNLALGTKPGNQPWKIGIQKPFCETSDLAATLSIDGKSVVTSGNYERYFEKDGQIYHHILDTTTGYPIQNHLNGVTILSDSSADGDALSTTCFALGLEQGLELIESLPDIEAMFIMDDGSIHTSSGFPQ
;
A
#
# COMPACT_ATOMS: atom_id res chain seq x y z
N MET A 1 -83.11 -36.57 -12.14
CA MET A 1 -82.17 -37.42 -12.86
C MET A 1 -80.88 -36.58 -13.01
N ILE A 2 -79.91 -36.80 -12.12
CA ILE A 2 -78.66 -36.01 -12.05
C ILE A 2 -77.55 -36.84 -12.73
N THR A 3 -77.05 -36.39 -13.86
CA THR A 3 -75.98 -37.06 -14.59
C THR A 3 -74.63 -36.54 -14.10
N PHE A 4 -73.83 -37.40 -13.49
CA PHE A 4 -72.46 -37.14 -13.15
C PHE A 4 -71.54 -37.28 -14.41
N SER A 5 -70.82 -36.21 -14.79
CA SER A 5 -69.82 -36.25 -15.86
C SER A 5 -68.51 -36.85 -15.29
N ARG A 6 -67.93 -37.83 -15.99
CA ARG A 6 -66.67 -38.50 -15.64
C ARG A 6 -65.54 -37.55 -15.82
N ILE A 7 -64.69 -37.35 -14.78
CA ILE A 7 -63.46 -36.61 -14.80
C ILE A 7 -62.42 -37.40 -15.59
N ASN A 8 -61.90 -36.80 -16.64
CA ASN A 8 -60.91 -37.35 -17.58
C ASN A 8 -59.56 -37.57 -16.89
N PRO A 9 -58.96 -38.77 -16.82
CA PRO A 9 -57.71 -39.06 -16.11
C PRO A 9 -56.47 -38.38 -16.69
N LYS A 10 -56.53 -37.83 -17.93
CA LYS A 10 -55.40 -37.12 -18.56
C LYS A 10 -55.08 -35.78 -17.90
N CYS A 11 -55.97 -35.24 -17.04
CA CYS A 11 -55.75 -33.94 -16.41
C CYS A 11 -54.86 -34.03 -15.13
N LYS A 12 -54.61 -35.23 -14.57
CA LYS A 12 -53.75 -35.39 -13.38
C LYS A 12 -52.25 -35.33 -13.72
N HIS A 13 -51.82 -35.87 -14.86
CA HIS A 13 -50.42 -35.87 -15.25
C HIS A 13 -49.95 -34.48 -15.67
N THR A 14 -50.79 -33.67 -16.31
CA THR A 14 -50.45 -32.30 -16.68
C THR A 14 -50.27 -31.37 -15.47
N ARG A 15 -51.10 -31.55 -14.43
CA ARG A 15 -50.95 -30.77 -13.17
C ARG A 15 -49.71 -31.18 -12.38
N THR A 16 -49.36 -32.46 -12.36
CA THR A 16 -48.12 -32.93 -11.69
C THR A 16 -46.88 -32.47 -12.43
N LEU A 17 -46.88 -32.48 -13.77
CA LEU A 17 -45.77 -31.96 -14.58
C LEU A 17 -45.57 -30.45 -14.41
N LEU A 18 -46.67 -29.66 -14.35
CA LEU A 18 -46.62 -28.22 -14.12
C LEU A 18 -46.08 -27.87 -12.73
N LEU A 19 -46.46 -28.64 -11.70
CA LEU A 19 -45.96 -28.49 -10.33
C LEU A 19 -44.45 -28.84 -10.23
N LEU A 20 -44.01 -29.89 -10.96
CA LEU A 20 -42.61 -30.27 -11.02
C LEU A 20 -41.75 -29.23 -11.72
N CYS A 21 -42.23 -28.64 -12.84
CA CYS A 21 -41.60 -27.55 -13.53
C CYS A 21 -41.52 -26.26 -12.68
N LEU A 22 -42.56 -25.93 -11.92
CA LEU A 22 -42.57 -24.81 -10.98
C LEU A 22 -41.59 -25.01 -9.82
N LEU A 23 -41.45 -26.24 -9.29
CA LEU A 23 -40.47 -26.57 -8.26
C LEU A 23 -39.04 -26.51 -8.79
N LEU A 24 -38.78 -26.98 -10.01
CA LEU A 24 -37.47 -26.86 -10.67
C LEU A 24 -37.11 -25.40 -10.97
N PHE A 25 -38.08 -24.57 -11.38
CA PHE A 25 -37.86 -23.12 -11.58
C PHE A 25 -37.59 -22.37 -10.26
N SER A 26 -38.22 -22.79 -9.15
CA SER A 26 -37.97 -22.18 -7.82
C SER A 26 -36.59 -22.53 -7.28
N LEU A 27 -36.06 -23.73 -7.53
CA LEU A 27 -34.72 -24.16 -7.10
C LEU A 27 -33.61 -23.48 -7.93
N THR A 28 -33.80 -23.33 -9.26
CA THR A 28 -32.84 -22.64 -10.11
C THR A 28 -32.90 -21.12 -9.93
N GLY A 29 -34.07 -20.54 -9.62
CA GLY A 29 -34.24 -19.11 -9.35
C GLY A 29 -33.57 -18.67 -8.06
N CYS A 30 -33.60 -19.48 -6.98
CA CYS A 30 -32.95 -19.15 -5.73
C CYS A 30 -31.42 -19.17 -5.85
N SER A 31 -30.83 -20.12 -6.56
CA SER A 31 -29.38 -20.17 -6.76
C SER A 31 -28.85 -19.03 -7.66
N ALA A 32 -29.60 -18.66 -8.69
CA ALA A 32 -29.28 -17.54 -9.58
C ALA A 32 -29.38 -16.18 -8.84
N LEU A 33 -30.40 -16.00 -8.00
CA LEU A 33 -30.57 -14.80 -7.16
C LEU A 33 -29.48 -14.70 -6.08
N GLN A 34 -29.08 -15.81 -5.47
CA GLN A 34 -27.97 -15.84 -4.51
C GLN A 34 -26.62 -15.52 -5.19
N SER A 35 -26.35 -16.09 -6.36
CA SER A 35 -25.12 -15.80 -7.10
C SER A 35 -25.07 -14.35 -7.60
N TYR A 36 -26.20 -13.79 -8.06
CA TYR A 36 -26.30 -12.38 -8.45
C TYR A 36 -26.11 -11.44 -7.25
N SER A 37 -26.70 -11.78 -6.10
CA SER A 37 -26.56 -11.02 -4.86
C SER A 37 -25.13 -11.08 -4.30
N ALA A 38 -24.40 -12.19 -4.48
CA ALA A 38 -22.99 -12.28 -4.10
C ALA A 38 -22.09 -11.47 -5.03
N LYS A 39 -22.27 -11.57 -6.35
CA LYS A 39 -21.48 -10.83 -7.35
C LYS A 39 -21.52 -9.31 -7.20
N ASN A 40 -22.59 -8.76 -6.64
CA ASN A 40 -22.73 -7.32 -6.39
C ASN A 40 -22.47 -6.93 -4.93
N ALA A 41 -22.10 -7.87 -4.07
CA ALA A 41 -21.79 -7.57 -2.69
C ALA A 41 -20.49 -6.76 -2.60
N VAL A 42 -20.48 -5.82 -1.66
CA VAL A 42 -19.30 -5.07 -1.26
C VAL A 42 -19.24 -5.13 0.26
N ILE A 43 -18.13 -5.60 0.78
CA ILE A 43 -17.83 -5.60 2.21
C ILE A 43 -16.53 -4.85 2.46
N SER A 44 -16.41 -4.22 3.59
CA SER A 44 -15.15 -3.53 3.96
C SER A 44 -14.99 -3.52 5.46
N ASP A 45 -13.75 -3.51 5.88
CA ASP A 45 -13.38 -3.31 7.28
C ASP A 45 -12.14 -2.43 7.39
N THR A 46 -11.87 -1.91 8.61
CA THR A 46 -10.81 -0.94 8.89
C THR A 46 -10.16 -1.29 10.21
N ASP A 47 -8.83 -1.28 10.23
CA ASP A 47 -8.02 -1.52 11.42
C ASP A 47 -6.77 -0.61 11.40
N PHE A 48 -5.88 -0.73 12.38
CA PHE A 48 -4.69 0.10 12.55
C PHE A 48 -3.43 -0.77 12.60
N TYR A 49 -2.54 -0.60 11.61
CA TYR A 49 -1.24 -1.27 11.48
C TYR A 49 -0.20 -0.30 10.93
N PHE A 50 1.07 -0.50 11.24
CA PHE A 50 2.19 0.30 10.74
C PHE A 50 1.98 1.81 10.93
N ASP A 51 1.48 2.19 12.10
CA ASP A 51 1.17 3.58 12.49
C ASP A 51 0.21 4.30 11.53
N THR A 52 -0.68 3.55 10.86
CA THR A 52 -1.66 4.12 9.94
C THR A 52 -2.98 3.36 9.94
N ILE A 53 -4.01 4.02 9.39
CA ILE A 53 -5.31 3.42 9.15
C ILE A 53 -5.23 2.55 7.89
N VAL A 54 -5.60 1.28 8.05
CA VAL A 54 -5.72 0.30 6.98
C VAL A 54 -7.19 0.06 6.69
N LYS A 55 -7.58 0.16 5.42
CA LYS A 55 -8.94 -0.18 4.97
C LYS A 55 -8.90 -1.15 3.82
N ILE A 56 -9.59 -2.28 3.95
CA ILE A 56 -9.74 -3.28 2.90
C ILE A 56 -11.20 -3.37 2.49
N THR A 57 -11.45 -3.25 1.18
CA THR A 57 -12.78 -3.37 0.58
C THR A 57 -12.78 -4.52 -0.42
N LEU A 58 -13.67 -5.48 -0.27
CA LEU A 58 -13.81 -6.64 -1.16
C LEU A 58 -15.12 -6.55 -1.93
N CYS A 59 -15.08 -6.91 -3.20
CA CYS A 59 -16.22 -7.00 -4.10
C CYS A 59 -16.47 -8.44 -4.52
N GLY A 60 -17.73 -8.78 -4.76
CA GLY A 60 -18.11 -10.11 -5.27
C GLY A 60 -18.18 -11.20 -4.20
N THR A 61 -17.96 -10.87 -2.95
CA THR A 61 -18.07 -11.78 -1.80
C THR A 61 -18.86 -11.17 -0.65
N LYS A 62 -19.44 -12.01 0.19
CA LYS A 62 -20.07 -11.66 1.48
C LYS A 62 -19.33 -12.30 2.66
N ASP A 63 -18.27 -13.01 2.37
CA ASP A 63 -17.48 -13.71 3.38
C ASP A 63 -16.56 -12.73 4.09
N THR A 64 -16.94 -12.34 5.30
CA THR A 64 -16.14 -11.43 6.15
C THR A 64 -14.91 -12.10 6.74
N ALA A 65 -14.86 -13.46 6.78
CA ALA A 65 -13.69 -14.16 7.28
C ALA A 65 -12.43 -13.86 6.44
N ILE A 66 -12.60 -13.54 5.14
CA ILE A 66 -11.48 -13.13 4.28
C ILE A 66 -10.87 -11.80 4.76
N LEU A 67 -11.69 -10.86 5.26
CA LEU A 67 -11.17 -9.61 5.86
C LEU A 67 -10.41 -9.89 7.14
N ASP A 68 -10.93 -10.76 8.01
CA ASP A 68 -10.26 -11.17 9.25
C ASP A 68 -8.90 -11.83 8.95
N GLU A 69 -8.84 -12.67 7.91
CA GLU A 69 -7.58 -13.27 7.45
C GLU A 69 -6.61 -12.22 6.89
N CYS A 70 -7.08 -11.22 6.13
CA CYS A 70 -6.22 -10.12 5.66
C CYS A 70 -5.59 -9.35 6.84
N PHE A 71 -6.37 -9.03 7.88
CA PHE A 71 -5.82 -8.34 9.05
C PHE A 71 -4.88 -9.24 9.87
N SER A 72 -5.12 -10.56 9.87
CA SER A 72 -4.17 -11.50 10.46
C SER A 72 -2.83 -11.51 9.72
N GLU A 73 -2.84 -11.46 8.38
CA GLU A 73 -1.62 -11.30 7.58
C GLU A 73 -0.92 -9.96 7.86
N MET A 74 -1.68 -8.85 7.99
CA MET A 74 -1.12 -7.54 8.38
C MET A 74 -0.39 -7.62 9.72
N ALA A 75 -0.99 -8.28 10.73
CA ALA A 75 -0.37 -8.48 12.04
C ALA A 75 0.94 -9.30 11.95
N ASN A 76 0.98 -10.30 11.06
CA ASN A 76 2.17 -11.11 10.80
C ASN A 76 3.29 -10.25 10.17
N TYR A 77 2.97 -9.44 9.16
CA TYR A 77 3.94 -8.53 8.54
C TYR A 77 4.47 -7.50 9.53
N GLU A 78 3.61 -6.90 10.35
CA GLU A 78 4.05 -5.97 11.39
C GLU A 78 4.95 -6.64 12.42
N ALA A 79 4.66 -7.89 12.79
CA ALA A 79 5.49 -8.67 13.70
C ALA A 79 6.90 -8.98 13.14
N LEU A 80 7.06 -9.03 11.82
CA LEU A 80 8.34 -9.28 11.16
C LEU A 80 9.09 -7.98 10.82
N LEU A 81 8.39 -6.96 10.33
CA LEU A 81 8.98 -5.82 9.64
C LEU A 81 9.07 -4.53 10.47
N SER A 82 8.45 -4.48 11.65
CA SER A 82 8.49 -3.29 12.50
C SER A 82 9.89 -3.07 13.09
N ARG A 83 10.45 -1.87 12.92
CA ARG A 83 11.73 -1.50 13.53
C ARG A 83 11.63 -1.20 15.04
N THR A 84 10.41 -0.99 15.56
CA THR A 84 10.17 -0.61 16.95
C THR A 84 9.63 -1.75 17.82
N ARG A 85 9.18 -2.85 17.21
CA ARG A 85 8.64 -4.00 17.93
C ARG A 85 9.74 -4.97 18.28
N GLU A 86 10.02 -5.13 19.56
CA GLU A 86 11.02 -6.08 20.07
C GLU A 86 10.73 -7.51 19.57
N GLY A 87 11.77 -8.15 19.02
CA GLY A 87 11.71 -9.51 18.48
C GLY A 87 11.25 -9.61 17.03
N SER A 88 10.95 -8.52 16.33
CA SER A 88 10.80 -8.52 14.87
C SER A 88 12.17 -8.73 14.20
N ASP A 89 12.16 -9.16 12.93
CA ASP A 89 13.39 -9.33 12.15
C ASP A 89 14.19 -8.02 12.06
N ILE A 90 13.52 -6.92 11.72
CA ILE A 90 14.16 -5.61 11.59
C ILE A 90 14.67 -5.09 12.93
N TRP A 91 13.91 -5.29 14.02
CA TRP A 91 14.38 -4.92 15.35
C TRP A 91 15.63 -5.72 15.74
N ASN A 92 15.63 -7.05 15.50
CA ASN A 92 16.76 -7.93 15.79
C ASN A 92 18.01 -7.53 14.98
N ILE A 93 17.86 -7.20 13.67
CA ILE A 93 18.96 -6.71 12.85
C ILE A 93 19.54 -5.41 13.46
N ASN A 94 18.65 -4.46 13.80
CA ASN A 94 19.04 -3.14 14.33
C ASN A 94 19.68 -3.19 15.74
N HIS A 95 19.58 -4.33 16.44
CA HIS A 95 20.16 -4.54 17.78
C HIS A 95 21.17 -5.68 17.80
N SER A 96 21.72 -6.04 16.65
CA SER A 96 22.65 -7.17 16.52
C SER A 96 24.11 -6.82 16.81
N ASP A 97 24.44 -5.53 16.99
CA ASP A 97 25.82 -5.04 17.13
C ASP A 97 26.74 -5.54 15.98
N GLY A 98 26.18 -5.67 14.76
CA GLY A 98 26.87 -6.17 13.57
C GLY A 98 27.01 -7.69 13.48
N GLU A 99 26.44 -8.43 14.42
CA GLU A 99 26.41 -9.90 14.34
C GLU A 99 25.37 -10.38 13.30
N PRO A 100 25.58 -11.50 12.63
CA PRO A 100 24.63 -12.06 11.67
C PRO A 100 23.31 -12.47 12.32
N VAL A 101 22.18 -12.05 11.74
CA VAL A 101 20.81 -12.36 12.19
C VAL A 101 20.10 -13.22 11.17
N GLU A 102 19.60 -14.40 11.58
CA GLU A 102 18.69 -15.21 10.75
C GLU A 102 17.30 -14.58 10.74
N VAL A 103 16.73 -14.37 9.54
CA VAL A 103 15.45 -13.70 9.35
C VAL A 103 14.55 -14.49 8.39
N SER A 104 13.29 -14.09 8.31
CA SER A 104 12.30 -14.70 7.41
C SER A 104 12.61 -14.43 5.94
N ASP A 105 12.12 -15.30 5.04
CA ASP A 105 12.19 -15.11 3.59
C ASP A 105 11.53 -13.78 3.18
N ILE A 106 10.45 -13.38 3.85
CA ILE A 106 9.73 -12.12 3.64
C ILE A 106 10.65 -10.92 3.88
N THR A 107 11.43 -10.95 4.96
CA THR A 107 12.38 -9.88 5.28
C THR A 107 13.52 -9.83 4.28
N ILE A 108 14.02 -10.97 3.82
CA ILE A 108 15.03 -11.01 2.76
C ILE A 108 14.49 -10.40 1.47
N GLU A 109 13.31 -10.84 1.00
CA GLU A 109 12.70 -10.36 -0.23
C GLU A 109 12.51 -8.83 -0.20
N LEU A 110 12.01 -8.30 0.92
CA LEU A 110 11.80 -6.85 1.07
C LEU A 110 13.11 -6.07 1.16
N LEU A 111 14.14 -6.61 1.82
CA LEU A 111 15.46 -5.99 1.87
C LEU A 111 16.15 -5.99 0.50
N GLU A 112 16.07 -7.08 -0.25
CA GLU A 112 16.59 -7.13 -1.63
C GLU A 112 15.91 -6.09 -2.52
N LEU A 113 14.58 -5.94 -2.39
CA LEU A 113 13.84 -4.92 -3.11
C LEU A 113 14.25 -3.49 -2.68
N ALA A 114 14.43 -3.25 -1.38
CA ALA A 114 14.91 -1.97 -0.88
C ALA A 114 16.31 -1.63 -1.40
N LEU A 115 17.22 -2.61 -1.43
CA LEU A 115 18.57 -2.46 -2.00
C LEU A 115 18.52 -2.17 -3.50
N HIS A 116 17.61 -2.78 -4.24
CA HIS A 116 17.40 -2.47 -5.65
C HIS A 116 17.08 -0.97 -5.86
N TYR A 117 16.17 -0.40 -5.07
CA TYR A 117 15.83 1.03 -5.15
C TYR A 117 16.95 1.93 -4.63
N SER A 118 17.76 1.46 -3.69
CA SER A 118 18.95 2.17 -3.24
C SER A 118 20.00 2.27 -4.36
N GLU A 119 20.23 1.18 -5.09
CA GLU A 119 21.12 1.16 -6.25
C GLU A 119 20.58 2.01 -7.40
N LEU A 120 19.28 1.89 -7.72
CA LEU A 120 18.61 2.66 -8.79
C LEU A 120 18.71 4.17 -8.58
N SER A 121 18.66 4.62 -7.33
CA SER A 121 18.68 6.04 -6.95
C SER A 121 20.06 6.56 -6.51
N ASP A 122 21.12 5.74 -6.59
CA ASP A 122 22.45 6.04 -6.07
C ASP A 122 22.46 6.52 -4.61
N GLY A 123 21.63 5.85 -3.78
CA GLY A 123 21.53 6.10 -2.34
C GLY A 123 20.60 7.24 -1.91
N VAL A 124 19.87 7.86 -2.84
CA VAL A 124 18.79 8.81 -2.48
C VAL A 124 17.68 8.11 -1.71
N PHE A 125 17.34 6.89 -2.09
CA PHE A 125 16.59 5.95 -1.28
C PHE A 125 17.57 5.08 -0.50
N ASP A 126 17.58 5.17 0.83
CA ASP A 126 18.50 4.39 1.66
C ASP A 126 17.76 3.84 2.90
N PRO A 127 17.56 2.51 2.99
CA PRO A 127 16.87 1.93 4.13
C PRO A 127 17.68 2.02 5.45
N THR A 128 18.97 2.39 5.42
CA THR A 128 19.76 2.56 6.64
C THR A 128 19.59 3.91 7.34
N ILE A 129 18.61 4.72 6.90
CA ILE A 129 18.31 6.06 7.43
C ILE A 129 17.66 6.05 8.83
N ALA A 130 17.39 4.89 9.44
CA ALA A 130 16.60 4.78 10.67
C ALA A 130 17.13 5.56 11.85
N SER A 131 18.45 5.66 12.03
CA SER A 131 19.09 6.45 13.08
C SER A 131 18.72 7.93 12.97
N VAL A 132 18.74 8.49 11.75
CA VAL A 132 18.35 9.87 11.44
C VAL A 132 16.86 10.08 11.67
N VAL A 133 16.01 9.17 11.17
CA VAL A 133 14.55 9.21 11.39
C VAL A 133 14.19 9.23 12.86
N SER A 134 14.90 8.45 13.68
CA SER A 134 14.68 8.38 15.13
C SER A 134 14.99 9.68 15.84
N LEU A 135 15.99 10.45 15.40
CA LEU A 135 16.31 11.77 15.94
C LEU A 135 15.21 12.80 15.72
N TRP A 136 14.58 12.78 14.54
CA TRP A 136 13.47 13.68 14.21
C TRP A 136 12.16 13.29 14.88
N ASN A 137 11.88 12.00 15.01
CA ASN A 137 10.70 11.42 15.68
C ASN A 137 9.37 12.12 15.29
N PHE A 138 9.09 12.26 14.00
CA PHE A 138 7.90 12.97 13.50
C PHE A 138 6.56 12.43 14.02
N THR A 139 6.53 11.21 14.52
CA THR A 139 5.31 10.58 15.06
C THR A 139 5.00 11.07 16.48
N ASP A 140 6.03 11.34 17.29
CA ASP A 140 5.89 11.77 18.69
C ASP A 140 6.93 12.85 19.03
N ASN A 141 6.74 14.04 18.46
CA ASN A 141 7.58 15.23 18.68
C ASN A 141 6.74 16.46 19.08
N PRO A 142 6.04 16.41 20.23
CA PRO A 142 5.14 17.50 20.64
C PRO A 142 5.88 18.83 20.90
N GLU A 143 7.16 18.78 21.24
CA GLU A 143 8.02 19.96 21.51
C GLU A 143 8.64 20.53 20.21
N LYS A 144 8.43 19.89 19.07
CA LYS A 144 9.00 20.29 17.77
C LYS A 144 10.51 20.48 17.86
N VAL A 145 11.19 19.48 18.40
CA VAL A 145 12.65 19.48 18.57
C VAL A 145 13.30 19.25 17.20
N ILE A 146 14.20 20.16 16.85
CA ILE A 146 15.11 19.99 15.71
C ILE A 146 16.38 19.36 16.26
N PRO A 147 16.84 18.22 15.72
CA PRO A 147 18.08 17.59 16.15
C PRO A 147 19.29 18.53 16.03
N GLU A 148 20.24 18.39 16.93
CA GLU A 148 21.51 19.14 16.88
C GLU A 148 22.33 18.65 15.67
N GLU A 149 23.00 19.59 14.98
CA GLU A 149 23.80 19.32 13.79
C GLU A 149 24.88 18.24 14.03
N ALA A 150 25.54 18.27 15.18
CA ALA A 150 26.56 17.28 15.53
C ALA A 150 25.96 15.87 15.65
N THR A 151 24.77 15.75 16.23
CA THR A 151 24.06 14.46 16.40
C THR A 151 23.56 13.94 15.04
N LEU A 152 23.08 14.83 14.15
CA LEU A 152 22.70 14.45 12.78
C LEU A 152 23.89 13.99 11.98
N THR A 153 25.03 14.70 12.08
CA THR A 153 26.26 14.34 11.36
C THR A 153 26.77 12.97 11.80
N GLU A 154 26.72 12.67 13.09
CA GLU A 154 27.09 11.34 13.61
C GLU A 154 26.15 10.26 13.05
N ALA A 155 24.84 10.44 13.17
CA ALA A 155 23.87 9.48 12.65
C ALA A 155 24.00 9.25 11.14
N LEU A 156 24.29 10.31 10.38
CA LEU A 156 24.50 10.22 8.93
C LEU A 156 25.75 9.45 8.54
N SER A 157 26.79 9.43 9.39
CA SER A 157 28.02 8.69 9.09
C SER A 157 27.80 7.18 8.96
N HIS A 158 26.66 6.67 9.50
CA HIS A 158 26.23 5.27 9.45
C HIS A 158 25.20 4.99 8.36
N VAL A 159 24.76 6.00 7.59
CA VAL A 159 23.80 5.84 6.49
C VAL A 159 24.53 5.42 5.22
N ASN A 160 24.43 4.15 4.88
CA ASN A 160 24.97 3.59 3.66
C ASN A 160 24.37 2.19 3.43
N TYR A 161 23.45 2.05 2.48
CA TYR A 161 22.79 0.79 2.14
C TYR A 161 23.79 -0.34 1.81
N ARG A 162 25.01 -0.03 1.36
CA ARG A 162 26.06 -1.01 1.08
C ARG A 162 26.57 -1.71 2.34
N ASN A 163 26.22 -1.23 3.52
CA ASN A 163 26.49 -1.91 4.81
C ASN A 163 25.54 -3.08 5.06
N ILE A 164 24.44 -3.23 4.31
CA ILE A 164 23.54 -4.38 4.42
C ILE A 164 24.12 -5.54 3.61
N GLN A 165 24.54 -6.59 4.29
CA GLN A 165 24.99 -7.83 3.67
C GLN A 165 23.96 -8.92 3.86
N ILE A 166 23.47 -9.49 2.75
CA ILE A 166 22.52 -10.60 2.75
C ILE A 166 23.27 -11.85 2.27
N LYS A 167 23.14 -12.94 3.03
CA LYS A 167 23.67 -14.24 2.65
C LYS A 167 22.69 -15.33 3.11
N ASP A 168 22.13 -16.06 2.13
CA ASP A 168 21.03 -16.97 2.40
C ASP A 168 19.92 -16.23 3.19
N ASN A 169 19.45 -16.78 4.30
CA ASN A 169 18.45 -16.14 5.18
C ASN A 169 19.10 -15.33 6.34
N THR A 170 20.31 -14.85 6.14
CA THR A 170 21.03 -14.12 7.19
C THR A 170 21.36 -12.71 6.73
N VAL A 171 21.10 -11.74 7.58
CA VAL A 171 21.41 -10.32 7.38
C VAL A 171 22.48 -9.89 8.36
N THR A 172 23.47 -9.14 7.88
CA THR A 172 24.53 -8.55 8.69
C THR A 172 24.66 -7.06 8.36
N LEU A 173 24.68 -6.20 9.35
CA LEU A 173 25.09 -4.80 9.20
C LEU A 173 26.61 -4.73 9.37
N LEU A 174 27.32 -4.38 8.29
CA LEU A 174 28.79 -4.25 8.31
C LEU A 174 29.27 -3.08 9.17
N ASP A 175 28.41 -2.10 9.35
CA ASP A 175 28.53 -1.02 10.32
C ASP A 175 27.57 -1.31 11.49
N PRO A 176 28.06 -1.61 12.71
CA PRO A 176 27.22 -1.93 13.85
C PRO A 176 26.27 -0.82 14.32
N GLU A 177 26.59 0.44 13.98
CA GLU A 177 25.76 1.62 14.31
C GLU A 177 24.71 1.92 13.23
N ALA A 178 24.77 1.26 12.06
CA ALA A 178 23.74 1.38 11.04
C ALA A 178 22.41 0.80 11.53
N SER A 179 21.30 1.36 11.07
CA SER A 179 19.97 0.92 11.48
C SER A 179 18.96 1.03 10.33
N ILE A 180 18.16 0.00 10.13
CA ILE A 180 17.23 -0.17 9.01
C ILE A 180 15.83 0.36 9.35
N ASP A 181 15.25 1.12 8.41
CA ASP A 181 13.83 1.50 8.37
C ASP A 181 13.28 1.19 6.97
N LEU A 182 12.23 0.36 6.90
CA LEU A 182 11.56 -0.01 5.66
C LEU A 182 10.27 0.77 5.41
N GLY A 183 10.00 1.83 6.15
CA GLY A 183 8.75 2.60 6.09
C GLY A 183 8.41 3.19 4.73
N ALA A 184 9.41 3.40 3.87
CA ALA A 184 9.25 3.95 2.51
C ALA A 184 8.97 2.89 1.42
N ILE A 185 8.82 1.58 1.79
CA ILE A 185 8.57 0.50 0.84
C ILE A 185 7.67 -0.62 1.40
N ALA A 186 7.64 -0.78 2.72
CA ALA A 186 6.97 -1.91 3.35
C ALA A 186 5.45 -1.92 3.11
N LYS A 187 4.79 -0.75 3.12
CA LYS A 187 3.34 -0.67 2.89
C LYS A 187 2.97 -1.11 1.48
N GLY A 188 3.76 -0.69 0.50
CA GLY A 188 3.58 -1.11 -0.89
C GLY A 188 3.76 -2.61 -1.06
N TYR A 189 4.84 -3.16 -0.52
CA TYR A 189 5.12 -4.60 -0.53
C TYR A 189 3.98 -5.41 0.11
N ILE A 190 3.51 -5.00 1.29
CA ILE A 190 2.43 -5.68 1.99
C ILE A 190 1.12 -5.62 1.18
N ALA A 191 0.83 -4.48 0.52
CA ALA A 191 -0.33 -4.38 -0.36
C ALA A 191 -0.26 -5.39 -1.52
N ASP A 192 0.91 -5.60 -2.14
CA ASP A 192 1.11 -6.59 -3.20
C ASP A 192 0.95 -8.03 -2.68
N GLN A 193 1.44 -8.32 -1.47
CA GLN A 193 1.26 -9.63 -0.83
C GLN A 193 -0.22 -9.88 -0.52
N LEU A 194 -0.94 -8.90 0.00
CA LEU A 194 -2.39 -9.00 0.24
C LEU A 194 -3.17 -9.17 -1.07
N LYS A 195 -2.79 -8.50 -2.16
CA LYS A 195 -3.38 -8.71 -3.50
C LYS A 195 -3.20 -10.17 -3.94
N THR A 196 -2.00 -10.73 -3.77
CA THR A 196 -1.69 -12.13 -4.07
C THR A 196 -2.52 -13.08 -3.20
N PHE A 197 -2.63 -12.81 -1.90
CA PHE A 197 -3.48 -13.56 -0.98
C PHE A 197 -4.94 -13.56 -1.43
N LEU A 198 -5.50 -12.39 -1.78
CA LEU A 198 -6.88 -12.25 -2.23
C LEU A 198 -7.14 -12.97 -3.56
N ILE A 199 -6.18 -12.98 -4.50
CA ILE A 199 -6.25 -13.76 -5.75
C ILE A 199 -6.35 -15.27 -5.42
N ASN A 200 -5.54 -15.76 -4.48
CA ASN A 200 -5.59 -17.17 -4.04
C ASN A 200 -6.90 -17.53 -3.32
N LYS A 201 -7.61 -16.55 -2.76
CA LYS A 201 -8.97 -16.69 -2.20
C LYS A 201 -10.07 -16.49 -3.25
N GLU A 202 -9.74 -16.43 -4.55
CA GLU A 202 -10.66 -16.24 -5.68
C GLU A 202 -11.45 -14.91 -5.61
N VAL A 203 -10.94 -13.91 -4.88
CA VAL A 203 -11.49 -12.55 -4.87
C VAL A 203 -11.16 -11.87 -6.19
N THR A 204 -12.17 -11.37 -6.89
CA THR A 204 -12.02 -10.77 -8.23
C THR A 204 -12.01 -9.24 -8.23
N GLY A 205 -12.35 -8.61 -7.11
CA GLY A 205 -12.35 -7.16 -6.97
C GLY A 205 -12.06 -6.75 -5.54
N ALA A 206 -11.04 -5.94 -5.34
CA ALA A 206 -10.70 -5.37 -4.03
C ALA A 206 -10.04 -3.99 -4.17
N LEU A 207 -10.15 -3.19 -3.10
CA LEU A 207 -9.34 -2.02 -2.88
C LEU A 207 -8.66 -2.16 -1.52
N ILE A 208 -7.34 -2.17 -1.53
CA ILE A 208 -6.46 -2.19 -0.36
C ILE A 208 -5.92 -0.77 -0.19
N ASN A 209 -6.19 -0.15 0.96
CA ASN A 209 -5.66 1.17 1.32
C ASN A 209 -4.84 1.06 2.60
N LEU A 210 -3.56 1.33 2.53
CA LEU A 210 -2.60 1.29 3.63
C LEU A 210 -2.04 2.70 3.84
N GLY A 211 -2.80 3.57 4.53
CA GLY A 211 -2.34 4.92 4.86
C GLY A 211 -2.01 5.78 3.64
N GLY A 212 -2.83 5.71 2.59
CA GLY A 212 -2.60 6.46 1.34
C GLY A 212 -2.05 5.62 0.19
N ASN A 213 -1.40 4.49 0.45
CA ASN A 213 -1.07 3.51 -0.58
C ASN A 213 -2.35 2.78 -1.00
N ASN A 214 -2.81 3.02 -2.21
CA ASN A 214 -4.04 2.42 -2.73
C ASN A 214 -3.70 1.40 -3.82
N LEU A 215 -4.02 0.13 -3.61
CA LEU A 215 -3.86 -0.94 -4.58
C LEU A 215 -5.22 -1.53 -4.95
N ALA A 216 -5.55 -1.51 -6.22
CA ALA A 216 -6.75 -2.16 -6.74
C ALA A 216 -6.46 -3.59 -7.21
N LEU A 217 -7.37 -4.50 -6.93
CA LEU A 217 -7.50 -5.78 -7.60
C LEU A 217 -8.76 -5.75 -8.44
N GLY A 218 -8.63 -5.89 -9.77
CA GLY A 218 -9.75 -5.85 -10.69
C GLY A 218 -10.66 -4.63 -10.52
N THR A 219 -11.95 -4.80 -10.80
CA THR A 219 -12.93 -3.71 -10.83
C THR A 219 -14.01 -3.86 -9.75
N LYS A 220 -14.77 -2.80 -9.54
CA LYS A 220 -16.03 -2.85 -8.77
C LYS A 220 -17.11 -3.65 -9.52
N PRO A 221 -18.20 -4.05 -8.83
CA PRO A 221 -19.35 -4.67 -9.47
C PRO A 221 -19.83 -3.86 -10.68
N GLY A 222 -20.15 -4.56 -11.78
CA GLY A 222 -20.55 -3.95 -13.03
C GLY A 222 -19.37 -3.43 -13.87
N ASN A 223 -18.18 -3.96 -13.69
CA ASN A 223 -16.93 -3.61 -14.40
C ASN A 223 -16.58 -2.12 -14.30
N GLN A 224 -16.88 -1.52 -13.15
CA GLN A 224 -16.55 -0.12 -12.93
C GLN A 224 -15.16 0.03 -12.33
N PRO A 225 -14.32 0.95 -12.83
CA PRO A 225 -13.01 1.19 -12.25
C PRO A 225 -13.12 1.76 -10.83
N TRP A 226 -12.06 1.57 -10.06
CA TRP A 226 -11.88 2.25 -8.79
C TRP A 226 -11.51 3.71 -9.03
N LYS A 227 -12.09 4.61 -8.25
CA LYS A 227 -11.76 6.04 -8.27
C LYS A 227 -10.93 6.35 -7.05
N ILE A 228 -9.70 6.77 -7.27
CA ILE A 228 -8.76 7.16 -6.23
C ILE A 228 -8.56 8.67 -6.30
N GLY A 229 -8.87 9.36 -5.21
CA GLY A 229 -8.62 10.78 -5.06
C GLY A 229 -7.18 11.02 -4.61
N ILE A 230 -6.48 11.92 -5.28
CA ILE A 230 -5.19 12.44 -4.83
C ILE A 230 -5.48 13.71 -4.06
N GLN A 231 -5.14 13.73 -2.77
CA GLN A 231 -5.40 14.85 -1.88
C GLN A 231 -4.63 16.10 -2.29
N LYS A 232 -5.26 17.25 -2.19
CA LYS A 232 -4.56 18.52 -2.33
C LYS A 232 -3.70 18.78 -1.08
N PRO A 233 -2.39 19.05 -1.25
CA PRO A 233 -1.49 19.29 -0.13
C PRO A 233 -1.99 20.36 0.83
N PHE A 234 -1.83 20.13 2.14
CA PHE A 234 -2.22 21.05 3.23
C PHE A 234 -3.71 21.48 3.24
N CYS A 235 -4.59 20.71 2.58
CA CYS A 235 -6.02 20.93 2.54
C CYS A 235 -6.78 19.81 3.26
N GLU A 236 -8.11 19.98 3.42
CA GLU A 236 -8.95 18.92 3.95
C GLU A 236 -8.86 17.65 3.05
N THR A 237 -9.00 16.47 3.65
CA THR A 237 -8.90 15.19 2.91
C THR A 237 -9.92 15.06 1.76
N SER A 238 -11.02 15.84 1.82
CA SER A 238 -12.02 15.91 0.75
C SER A 238 -11.61 16.77 -0.43
N ASP A 239 -10.61 17.64 -0.27
CA ASP A 239 -10.12 18.52 -1.32
C ASP A 239 -9.10 17.78 -2.18
N LEU A 240 -9.46 17.52 -3.43
CA LEU A 240 -8.67 16.70 -4.34
C LEU A 240 -7.91 17.57 -5.35
N ALA A 241 -6.64 17.23 -5.58
CA ALA A 241 -5.84 17.74 -6.68
C ALA A 241 -6.20 17.03 -8.00
N ALA A 242 -6.46 15.71 -7.92
CA ALA A 242 -6.85 14.89 -9.07
C ALA A 242 -7.69 13.69 -8.61
N THR A 243 -8.34 13.02 -9.57
CA THR A 243 -9.02 11.74 -9.36
C THR A 243 -8.64 10.78 -10.48
N LEU A 244 -8.02 9.67 -10.13
CA LEU A 244 -7.66 8.61 -11.05
C LEU A 244 -8.73 7.51 -11.09
N SER A 245 -8.99 6.99 -12.29
CA SER A 245 -9.81 5.78 -12.49
C SER A 245 -8.88 4.62 -12.80
N ILE A 246 -8.79 3.64 -11.89
CA ILE A 246 -7.83 2.53 -12.00
C ILE A 246 -8.53 1.17 -12.02
N ASP A 247 -7.88 0.21 -12.68
CA ASP A 247 -8.22 -1.21 -12.72
C ASP A 247 -6.93 -2.01 -12.54
N GLY A 248 -6.82 -2.74 -11.43
CA GLY A 248 -5.66 -3.60 -11.14
C GLY A 248 -4.35 -2.88 -10.81
N LYS A 249 -4.33 -1.54 -10.79
CA LYS A 249 -3.13 -0.73 -10.56
C LYS A 249 -3.03 -0.20 -9.12
N SER A 250 -1.84 0.26 -8.77
CA SER A 250 -1.51 0.95 -7.53
C SER A 250 -1.42 2.46 -7.75
N VAL A 251 -1.85 3.23 -6.76
CA VAL A 251 -1.67 4.69 -6.68
C VAL A 251 -1.11 5.00 -5.30
N VAL A 252 0.14 5.41 -5.25
CA VAL A 252 0.86 5.71 -4.00
C VAL A 252 1.33 7.15 -4.04
N THR A 253 1.12 7.86 -2.95
CA THR A 253 1.55 9.26 -2.81
C THR A 253 2.47 9.41 -1.62
N SER A 254 3.62 10.07 -1.82
CA SER A 254 4.47 10.61 -0.77
C SER A 254 4.38 12.13 -0.77
N GLY A 255 4.18 12.73 0.40
CA GLY A 255 4.00 14.17 0.51
C GLY A 255 4.52 14.75 1.83
N ASN A 256 4.97 16.01 1.78
CA ASN A 256 5.51 16.72 2.92
C ASN A 256 4.42 17.18 3.94
N TYR A 257 3.16 16.94 3.62
CA TYR A 257 1.98 17.31 4.43
C TYR A 257 1.41 16.13 5.25
N GLU A 258 1.99 14.93 5.15
CA GLU A 258 1.47 13.75 5.87
C GLU A 258 1.95 13.70 7.33
N ARG A 259 3.27 13.81 7.53
CA ARG A 259 3.90 13.83 8.87
C ARG A 259 4.88 15.00 8.91
N TYR A 260 4.49 16.10 9.55
CA TYR A 260 5.29 17.31 9.63
C TYR A 260 4.98 18.11 10.89
N PHE A 261 5.86 19.04 11.20
CA PHE A 261 5.58 20.14 12.11
C PHE A 261 6.09 21.45 11.53
N GLU A 262 5.52 22.55 11.98
CA GLU A 262 5.97 23.90 11.63
C GLU A 262 6.68 24.55 12.84
N LYS A 263 7.86 25.11 12.59
CA LYS A 263 8.63 25.86 13.57
C LYS A 263 9.29 27.06 12.90
N ASP A 264 9.15 28.22 13.49
CA ASP A 264 9.73 29.49 13.00
C ASP A 264 9.36 29.80 11.53
N GLY A 265 8.16 29.41 11.09
CA GLY A 265 7.66 29.59 9.72
C GLY A 265 8.25 28.62 8.68
N GLN A 266 8.97 27.60 9.11
CA GLN A 266 9.51 26.54 8.27
C GLN A 266 8.81 25.20 8.56
N ILE A 267 8.51 24.44 7.50
CA ILE A 267 7.95 23.09 7.59
C ILE A 267 9.09 22.09 7.65
N TYR A 268 9.02 21.21 8.65
CA TYR A 268 9.89 20.05 8.82
C TYR A 268 9.04 18.79 8.66
N HIS A 269 9.37 17.94 7.71
CA HIS A 269 8.60 16.74 7.37
C HIS A 269 9.46 15.49 7.31
N HIS A 270 8.84 14.33 7.29
CA HIS A 270 9.46 13.03 7.48
C HIS A 270 10.28 12.49 6.30
N ILE A 271 10.24 13.13 5.11
CA ILE A 271 11.05 12.71 3.97
C ILE A 271 12.40 13.41 4.07
N LEU A 272 13.42 12.64 4.44
CA LEU A 272 14.75 13.14 4.80
C LEU A 272 15.73 12.96 3.65
N ASP A 273 16.63 13.91 3.53
CA ASP A 273 17.80 13.85 2.65
C ASP A 273 18.88 12.95 3.30
N THR A 274 19.25 11.88 2.62
CA THR A 274 20.24 10.91 3.08
C THR A 274 21.68 11.46 3.19
N THR A 275 21.93 12.67 2.66
CA THR A 275 23.24 13.33 2.73
C THR A 275 23.32 14.39 3.82
N THR A 276 22.21 15.06 4.14
CA THR A 276 22.18 16.15 5.12
C THR A 276 21.45 15.78 6.41
N GLY A 277 20.59 14.76 6.37
CA GLY A 277 19.73 14.35 7.49
C GLY A 277 18.57 15.30 7.78
N TYR A 278 18.41 16.37 7.01
CA TYR A 278 17.30 17.31 7.12
C TYR A 278 16.13 16.93 6.19
N PRO A 279 14.92 17.41 6.48
CA PRO A 279 13.81 17.33 5.55
C PRO A 279 14.14 17.97 4.20
N ILE A 280 13.80 17.29 3.12
CA ILE A 280 14.10 17.73 1.75
C ILE A 280 13.35 19.02 1.43
N GLN A 281 14.03 19.99 0.83
CA GLN A 281 13.50 21.29 0.43
C GLN A 281 13.74 21.49 -1.09
N ASN A 282 12.77 21.09 -1.92
CA ASN A 282 12.89 21.10 -3.38
C ASN A 282 11.64 21.61 -4.10
N HIS A 283 10.81 22.41 -3.42
CA HIS A 283 9.57 22.97 -3.96
C HIS A 283 8.49 21.95 -4.32
N LEU A 284 8.63 20.67 -3.92
CA LEU A 284 7.58 19.66 -4.05
C LEU A 284 6.74 19.58 -2.79
N ASN A 285 5.43 19.46 -2.98
CA ASN A 285 4.50 19.11 -1.91
C ASN A 285 4.11 17.63 -1.96
N GLY A 286 4.10 17.02 -3.13
CA GLY A 286 3.74 15.60 -3.24
C GLY A 286 4.13 14.98 -4.57
N VAL A 287 4.39 13.68 -4.54
CA VAL A 287 4.61 12.84 -5.72
C VAL A 287 3.68 11.64 -5.64
N THR A 288 2.89 11.42 -6.68
CA THR A 288 2.01 10.26 -6.82
C THR A 288 2.52 9.36 -7.92
N ILE A 289 2.71 8.10 -7.63
CA ILE A 289 3.11 7.06 -8.58
C ILE A 289 1.90 6.20 -8.93
N LEU A 290 1.72 5.93 -10.22
CA LEU A 290 0.79 4.95 -10.78
C LEU A 290 1.61 3.79 -11.34
N SER A 291 1.42 2.58 -10.81
CA SER A 291 2.21 1.39 -11.15
C SER A 291 1.36 0.11 -11.07
N ASP A 292 1.89 -1.02 -11.53
CA ASP A 292 1.27 -2.34 -11.35
C ASP A 292 1.60 -2.95 -9.98
N SER A 293 2.80 -2.69 -9.45
CA SER A 293 3.25 -3.05 -8.11
C SER A 293 3.11 -1.86 -7.15
N SER A 294 2.58 -2.11 -5.98
CA SER A 294 2.48 -1.09 -4.93
C SER A 294 3.81 -0.85 -4.23
N ALA A 295 4.68 -1.86 -4.17
CA ALA A 295 6.04 -1.72 -3.66
C ALA A 295 6.87 -0.74 -4.51
N ASP A 296 6.77 -0.86 -5.85
CA ASP A 296 7.39 0.10 -6.77
C ASP A 296 6.83 1.51 -6.54
N GLY A 297 5.51 1.62 -6.39
CA GLY A 297 4.84 2.89 -6.10
C GLY A 297 5.33 3.54 -4.80
N ASP A 298 5.48 2.76 -3.71
CA ASP A 298 5.91 3.25 -2.39
C ASP A 298 7.36 3.75 -2.44
N ALA A 299 8.28 2.91 -2.96
CA ALA A 299 9.70 3.27 -3.08
C ALA A 299 9.92 4.46 -4.02
N LEU A 300 9.30 4.45 -5.21
CA LEU A 300 9.49 5.49 -6.21
C LEU A 300 8.84 6.81 -5.83
N SER A 301 7.71 6.83 -5.12
CA SER A 301 7.11 8.08 -4.68
C SER A 301 8.03 8.85 -3.72
N THR A 302 8.68 8.15 -2.80
CA THR A 302 9.68 8.71 -1.89
C THR A 302 10.96 9.10 -2.64
N THR A 303 11.47 8.23 -3.52
CA THR A 303 12.67 8.49 -4.34
C THR A 303 12.49 9.71 -5.22
N CYS A 304 11.40 9.80 -5.97
CA CYS A 304 11.11 10.93 -6.87
C CYS A 304 10.87 12.23 -6.10
N PHE A 305 10.24 12.14 -4.90
CA PHE A 305 10.14 13.31 -4.03
C PHE A 305 11.54 13.82 -3.64
N ALA A 306 12.45 12.90 -3.29
CA ALA A 306 13.81 13.25 -2.87
C ALA A 306 14.65 13.80 -4.03
N LEU A 307 14.55 13.22 -5.23
CA LEU A 307 15.25 13.68 -6.44
C LEU A 307 14.76 15.06 -6.94
N GLY A 308 13.52 15.43 -6.63
CA GLY A 308 12.89 16.62 -7.18
C GLY A 308 12.29 16.40 -8.57
N LEU A 309 11.69 17.47 -9.13
CA LEU A 309 10.88 17.36 -10.36
C LEU A 309 11.68 16.86 -11.57
N GLU A 310 12.81 17.47 -11.87
CA GLU A 310 13.55 17.19 -13.12
C GLU A 310 14.11 15.75 -13.12
N GLN A 311 14.88 15.39 -12.10
CA GLN A 311 15.49 14.06 -11.99
C GLN A 311 14.43 12.96 -11.72
N GLY A 312 13.39 13.28 -10.95
CA GLY A 312 12.27 12.36 -10.71
C GLY A 312 11.51 12.04 -11.99
N LEU A 313 11.24 13.03 -12.85
CA LEU A 313 10.63 12.80 -14.16
C LEU A 313 11.54 11.98 -15.08
N GLU A 314 12.83 12.29 -15.13
CA GLU A 314 13.81 11.55 -15.92
C GLU A 314 13.85 10.08 -15.51
N LEU A 315 13.85 9.80 -14.19
CA LEU A 315 13.81 8.44 -13.67
C LEU A 315 12.54 7.73 -14.12
N ILE A 316 11.36 8.34 -13.92
CA ILE A 316 10.07 7.70 -14.27
C ILE A 316 9.97 7.44 -15.78
N GLU A 317 10.35 8.38 -16.64
CA GLU A 317 10.34 8.20 -18.09
C GLU A 317 11.31 7.08 -18.57
N SER A 318 12.28 6.70 -17.75
CA SER A 318 13.18 5.57 -18.03
C SER A 318 12.61 4.20 -17.64
N LEU A 319 11.54 4.16 -16.82
CA LEU A 319 10.95 2.94 -16.29
C LEU A 319 9.70 2.55 -17.08
N PRO A 320 9.52 1.27 -17.45
CA PRO A 320 8.34 0.82 -18.16
C PRO A 320 7.11 0.77 -17.23
N ASP A 321 5.93 1.12 -17.78
CA ASP A 321 4.61 0.94 -17.14
C ASP A 321 4.41 1.67 -15.80
N ILE A 322 5.28 2.64 -15.49
CA ILE A 322 5.23 3.48 -14.29
C ILE A 322 5.02 4.94 -14.71
N GLU A 323 4.05 5.59 -14.07
CA GLU A 323 3.73 6.99 -14.32
C GLU A 323 3.73 7.80 -13.03
N ALA A 324 4.01 9.09 -13.14
CA ALA A 324 4.10 9.98 -11.98
C ALA A 324 3.36 11.29 -12.18
N MET A 325 2.83 11.82 -11.06
CA MET A 325 2.32 13.18 -10.94
C MET A 325 3.03 13.89 -9.79
N PHE A 326 3.58 15.05 -10.08
CA PHE A 326 4.29 15.92 -9.13
C PHE A 326 3.44 17.15 -8.84
N ILE A 327 3.24 17.46 -7.56
CA ILE A 327 2.53 18.66 -7.10
C ILE A 327 3.55 19.61 -6.47
N MET A 328 3.69 20.80 -7.05
CA MET A 328 4.63 21.82 -6.58
C MET A 328 4.04 22.64 -5.42
N ASP A 329 4.88 23.39 -4.72
CA ASP A 329 4.50 24.28 -3.62
C ASP A 329 3.67 25.49 -4.09
N ASP A 330 3.79 25.91 -5.35
CA ASP A 330 2.96 26.94 -5.98
C ASP A 330 1.60 26.39 -6.48
N GLY A 331 1.36 25.08 -6.32
CA GLY A 331 0.16 24.39 -6.75
C GLY A 331 0.15 23.94 -8.22
N SER A 332 1.23 24.17 -8.96
CA SER A 332 1.36 23.61 -10.32
C SER A 332 1.53 22.09 -10.26
N ILE A 333 1.04 21.42 -11.32
CA ILE A 333 1.09 19.97 -11.47
C ILE A 333 1.87 19.62 -12.74
N HIS A 334 2.82 18.71 -12.59
CA HIS A 334 3.61 18.14 -13.67
C HIS A 334 3.42 16.63 -13.70
N THR A 335 3.38 16.03 -14.88
CA THR A 335 3.17 14.58 -15.04
C THR A 335 4.16 13.98 -16.02
N SER A 336 4.44 12.69 -15.87
CA SER A 336 5.08 11.90 -16.90
C SER A 336 4.22 11.80 -18.17
N SER A 337 4.85 11.41 -19.27
CA SER A 337 4.24 11.48 -20.61
C SER A 337 3.03 10.54 -20.78
N GLY A 338 2.99 9.42 -20.08
CA GLY A 338 1.88 8.44 -20.12
C GLY A 338 0.88 8.58 -18.98
N PHE A 339 1.01 9.57 -18.09
CA PHE A 339 0.08 9.73 -16.97
C PHE A 339 -1.35 10.01 -17.46
N PRO A 340 -2.39 9.31 -16.92
CA PRO A 340 -3.78 9.52 -17.33
C PRO A 340 -4.25 10.96 -17.12
N GLN A 341 -4.94 11.51 -18.15
CA GLN A 341 -5.48 12.87 -18.16
C GLN A 341 -6.86 12.95 -17.54
#